data_030495a4bb776e40fb6c0703861d2c61
#
_entry.id   030495a4bb776e40fb6c0703861d2c61
#
_cell.length_a   1.000
_cell.length_b   1.000
_cell.length_c   1.000
_cell.angle_alpha   90.00
_cell.angle_beta   90.00
_cell.angle_gamma   90.00
#
_symmetry.space_group_name_H-M   'P 1'
#
loop_
_entity.id
_entity.type
_entity.pdbx_description
1 polymer ?
#
loop_
_entity_poly.entity_id
_entity_poly.type
_entity_poly.pdbx_seq_one_letter_code
_entity_poly.pdbx_strand_id
1 'polypeptide(L)'
;TIAPFPLHLNAMSAKIQTRAYNPDTCQSLIAAGADPLLARLCAARAVASPAELQDKLAGLLPHQSLKGCAEAAARLADAVLARENILIVADYDADGATACAVGMKGLQSMGAAVDFLVPNRFEHGYGLTPELADMAAARGAQILLTVDNGIASLAGVARAQALGLEVIITDHHLPADTVPDCIIVNPNQAGCGFESKNLAGVGVIFYVLMALRADLRARGCFTRGLAEPNLGSLLDLVALGTVADVVALDHNNRILVSQGLKRMRAGNMRPGIRALFQVAKRDWRKAQPFDMGFALGPRINAAGRLDDMSVGIACLLAEHEADALALAEQLNHLNIERREIEQSMLHDALAAFPEQLGAAQTTLVAFREDFHQGVVGIVASRLKERFYRPTIVFAPADNGEVRGSGRSIPGLHLRDALDLVAKRHPGLILKFGGHAMAAGLSIMAQQLDAFQTAFEHTVRELVCADDL
;
A
#
# COMPACT_ATOMS: atom_id res chain seq x y z
N THR A 1 17.93 -26.15 -21.51
CA THR A 1 18.84 -25.15 -22.13
C THR A 1 17.96 -24.11 -22.79
N ILE A 2 17.70 -23.01 -22.06
CA ILE A 2 16.96 -21.85 -22.58
C ILE A 2 18.00 -20.98 -23.29
N ALA A 3 17.81 -20.78 -24.59
CA ALA A 3 18.67 -19.92 -25.38
C ALA A 3 18.57 -18.47 -24.89
N PRO A 4 19.67 -17.70 -24.82
CA PRO A 4 19.62 -16.30 -24.44
C PRO A 4 18.94 -15.48 -25.54
N PHE A 5 17.93 -14.71 -25.18
CA PHE A 5 17.36 -13.69 -26.04
C PHE A 5 18.45 -12.69 -26.44
N PRO A 6 18.59 -12.34 -27.73
CA PRO A 6 19.52 -11.32 -28.13
C PRO A 6 19.01 -9.95 -27.64
N LEU A 7 19.69 -9.37 -26.67
CA LEU A 7 19.57 -7.95 -26.31
C LEU A 7 20.14 -7.11 -27.45
N HIS A 8 19.33 -6.76 -28.43
CA HIS A 8 19.64 -5.64 -29.31
C HIS A 8 19.44 -4.35 -28.51
N LEU A 9 20.47 -3.97 -27.76
CA LEU A 9 20.65 -2.63 -27.21
C LEU A 9 20.93 -1.68 -28.38
N ASN A 10 19.88 -1.11 -28.96
CA ASN A 10 20.06 0.14 -29.70
C ASN A 10 20.46 1.21 -28.68
N ALA A 11 21.57 1.87 -28.95
CA ALA A 11 22.27 2.77 -28.07
C ALA A 11 21.48 4.04 -27.74
N MET A 12 20.50 3.93 -26.89
CA MET A 12 20.22 5.00 -25.93
C MET A 12 21.37 4.95 -24.92
N SER A 13 22.29 5.89 -24.99
CA SER A 13 23.39 5.98 -24.02
C SER A 13 22.80 6.21 -22.66
N ALA A 14 22.68 5.14 -21.84
CA ALA A 14 22.18 5.23 -20.50
C ALA A 14 23.04 6.24 -19.73
N LYS A 15 22.48 7.37 -19.38
CA LYS A 15 23.16 8.41 -18.60
C LYS A 15 23.31 7.91 -17.17
N ILE A 16 24.53 7.55 -16.79
CA ILE A 16 24.83 7.18 -15.39
C ILE A 16 24.81 8.46 -14.54
N GLN A 17 23.86 8.56 -13.64
CA GLN A 17 23.80 9.62 -12.65
C GLN A 17 24.20 9.10 -11.29
N THR A 18 25.17 9.76 -10.66
CA THR A 18 25.52 9.50 -9.27
C THR A 18 24.58 10.28 -8.36
N ARG A 19 23.92 9.58 -7.42
CA ARG A 19 23.10 10.26 -6.42
C ARG A 19 23.95 11.23 -5.58
N ALA A 20 23.50 12.47 -5.48
CA ALA A 20 24.14 13.45 -4.61
C ALA A 20 24.08 13.03 -3.13
N TYR A 21 25.06 13.39 -2.36
CA TYR A 21 25.11 13.15 -0.91
C TYR A 21 25.83 14.33 -0.21
N ASN A 22 25.56 14.49 1.08
CA ASN A 22 26.25 15.48 1.90
C ASN A 22 27.63 14.94 2.32
N PRO A 23 28.77 15.57 1.92
CA PRO A 23 30.12 15.12 2.27
C PRO A 23 30.39 15.13 3.78
N ASP A 24 29.89 16.13 4.51
CA ASP A 24 30.11 16.27 5.95
C ASP A 24 29.42 15.13 6.72
N THR A 25 28.20 14.78 6.30
CA THR A 25 27.50 13.61 6.83
C THR A 25 28.28 12.32 6.54
N CYS A 26 28.79 12.15 5.34
CA CYS A 26 29.62 11.00 4.97
C CYS A 26 30.86 10.89 5.88
N GLN A 27 31.59 12.00 6.09
CA GLN A 27 32.75 12.03 6.98
C GLN A 27 32.38 11.73 8.43
N SER A 28 31.27 12.26 8.92
CA SER A 28 30.77 11.96 10.27
C SER A 28 30.48 10.47 10.47
N LEU A 29 29.88 9.82 9.47
CA LEU A 29 29.62 8.37 9.49
C LEU A 29 30.92 7.56 9.48
N ILE A 30 31.92 7.96 8.68
CA ILE A 30 33.27 7.32 8.67
C ILE A 30 33.96 7.50 10.04
N ALA A 31 33.92 8.70 10.57
CA ALA A 31 34.51 8.97 11.92
C ALA A 31 33.86 8.16 13.05
N ALA A 32 32.58 7.80 12.87
CA ALA A 32 31.83 6.90 13.76
C ALA A 32 32.09 5.39 13.48
N GLY A 33 33.01 5.06 12.59
CA GLY A 33 33.43 3.69 12.30
C GLY A 33 32.68 2.99 11.15
N ALA A 34 31.89 3.71 10.36
CA ALA A 34 31.27 3.13 9.17
C ALA A 34 32.31 2.94 8.05
N ASP A 35 32.18 1.85 7.28
CA ASP A 35 32.95 1.66 6.06
C ASP A 35 32.71 2.83 5.09
N PRO A 36 33.76 3.36 4.40
CA PRO A 36 33.63 4.53 3.53
C PRO A 36 32.58 4.39 2.42
N LEU A 37 32.43 3.19 1.83
CA LEU A 37 31.41 2.93 0.82
C LEU A 37 30.01 2.96 1.45
N LEU A 38 29.83 2.30 2.59
CA LEU A 38 28.56 2.33 3.32
C LEU A 38 28.21 3.73 3.80
N ALA A 39 29.16 4.50 4.32
CA ALA A 39 28.94 5.89 4.73
C ALA A 39 28.41 6.74 3.57
N ARG A 40 29.03 6.62 2.39
CA ARG A 40 28.59 7.30 1.16
C ARG A 40 27.19 6.86 0.73
N LEU A 41 26.90 5.55 0.75
CA LEU A 41 25.59 5.02 0.42
C LEU A 41 24.51 5.48 1.40
N CYS A 42 24.80 5.54 2.68
CA CYS A 42 23.92 6.03 3.73
C CYS A 42 23.65 7.54 3.57
N ALA A 43 24.70 8.34 3.40
CA ALA A 43 24.58 9.79 3.19
C ALA A 43 23.77 10.11 1.90
N ALA A 44 23.94 9.32 0.83
CA ALA A 44 23.15 9.44 -0.40
C ALA A 44 21.69 9.01 -0.23
N ARG A 45 21.33 8.40 0.90
CA ARG A 45 19.95 8.01 1.27
C ARG A 45 19.41 8.84 2.44
N ALA A 46 19.95 10.04 2.61
CA ALA A 46 19.55 11.00 3.64
C ALA A 46 19.68 10.49 5.08
N VAL A 47 20.57 9.54 5.35
CA VAL A 47 20.98 9.24 6.73
C VAL A 47 21.77 10.43 7.22
N ALA A 48 21.27 11.16 8.21
CA ALA A 48 21.82 12.44 8.65
C ALA A 48 22.90 12.29 9.75
N SER A 49 22.87 11.19 10.51
CA SER A 49 23.78 11.01 11.64
C SER A 49 24.10 9.54 11.92
N PRO A 50 25.21 9.24 12.63
CA PRO A 50 25.52 7.89 13.09
C PRO A 50 24.43 7.27 13.99
N ALA A 51 23.69 8.08 14.73
CA ALA A 51 22.60 7.60 15.58
C ALA A 51 21.50 6.91 14.77
N GLU A 52 21.27 7.36 13.54
CA GLU A 52 20.28 6.76 12.64
C GLU A 52 20.68 5.39 12.06
N LEU A 53 21.92 4.96 12.24
CA LEU A 53 22.36 3.60 11.95
C LEU A 53 21.96 2.60 13.04
N GLN A 54 21.48 3.08 14.19
CA GLN A 54 20.99 2.23 15.26
C GLN A 54 19.51 1.87 14.99
N ASP A 55 19.18 0.62 15.25
CA ASP A 55 17.87 0.05 15.00
C ASP A 55 17.14 -0.40 16.28
N LYS A 56 17.44 0.22 17.41
CA LYS A 56 16.81 -0.09 18.71
C LYS A 56 15.41 0.49 18.77
N LEU A 57 14.45 -0.26 19.33
CA LEU A 57 13.05 0.19 19.52
C LEU A 57 12.93 1.50 20.31
N ALA A 58 13.88 1.77 21.21
CA ALA A 58 13.93 3.04 21.94
C ALA A 58 14.17 4.27 21.04
N GLY A 59 14.59 4.07 19.79
CA GLY A 59 14.76 5.12 18.79
C GLY A 59 13.48 5.41 17.98
N LEU A 60 12.39 4.70 18.21
CA LEU A 60 11.11 5.01 17.57
C LEU A 60 10.62 6.40 18.00
N LEU A 61 10.02 7.11 17.06
CA LEU A 61 9.38 8.40 17.34
C LEU A 61 8.27 8.25 18.39
N PRO A 62 8.04 9.24 19.22
CA PRO A 62 6.99 9.18 20.24
C PRO A 62 5.61 9.25 19.58
N HIS A 63 4.67 8.35 19.97
CA HIS A 63 3.30 8.33 19.43
C HIS A 63 2.52 9.63 19.70
N GLN A 64 2.93 10.40 20.72
CA GLN A 64 2.31 11.68 21.07
C GLN A 64 2.47 12.75 19.96
N SER A 65 3.48 12.63 19.12
CA SER A 65 3.68 13.56 18.00
C SER A 65 2.82 13.23 16.78
N LEU A 66 2.19 12.05 16.73
CA LEU A 66 1.28 11.64 15.67
C LEU A 66 -0.13 12.17 15.97
N LYS A 67 -0.54 13.18 15.19
CA LYS A 67 -1.83 13.87 15.37
C LYS A 67 -2.99 12.89 15.37
N GLY A 68 -3.94 13.07 16.28
CA GLY A 68 -5.11 12.21 16.46
C GLY A 68 -4.84 10.89 17.20
N CYS A 69 -3.57 10.51 17.39
CA CYS A 69 -3.21 9.23 17.99
C CYS A 69 -3.65 9.10 19.45
N ALA A 70 -3.52 10.16 20.24
CA ALA A 70 -3.97 10.17 21.62
C ALA A 70 -5.50 10.12 21.74
N GLU A 71 -6.21 10.85 20.86
CA GLU A 71 -7.68 10.85 20.80
C GLU A 71 -8.21 9.48 20.39
N ALA A 72 -7.64 8.87 19.35
CA ALA A 72 -7.97 7.52 18.91
C ALA A 72 -7.73 6.50 20.04
N ALA A 73 -6.60 6.59 20.72
CA ALA A 73 -6.26 5.70 21.84
C ALA A 73 -7.24 5.83 23.00
N ALA A 74 -7.60 7.05 23.40
CA ALA A 74 -8.56 7.29 24.48
C ALA A 74 -9.94 6.72 24.12
N ARG A 75 -10.43 6.98 22.89
CA ARG A 75 -11.73 6.48 22.44
C ARG A 75 -11.76 4.95 22.32
N LEU A 76 -10.68 4.35 21.80
CA LEU A 76 -10.56 2.88 21.75
C LEU A 76 -10.45 2.27 23.15
N ALA A 77 -9.82 2.95 24.12
CA ALA A 77 -9.79 2.50 25.51
C ALA A 77 -11.18 2.51 26.15
N ASP A 78 -11.98 3.56 25.86
CA ASP A 78 -13.38 3.61 26.31
C ASP A 78 -14.19 2.45 25.70
N ALA A 79 -14.00 2.16 24.41
CA ALA A 79 -14.65 1.05 23.73
C ALA A 79 -14.30 -0.33 24.35
N VAL A 80 -13.01 -0.54 24.63
CA VAL A 80 -12.55 -1.77 25.33
C VAL A 80 -13.23 -1.93 26.68
N LEU A 81 -13.31 -0.85 27.46
CA LEU A 81 -13.93 -0.88 28.80
C LEU A 81 -15.45 -1.07 28.73
N ALA A 82 -16.10 -0.46 27.75
CA ALA A 82 -17.54 -0.58 27.52
C ALA A 82 -17.93 -1.87 26.77
N ARG A 83 -16.95 -2.62 26.26
CA ARG A 83 -17.15 -3.82 25.40
C ARG A 83 -17.92 -3.49 24.11
N GLU A 84 -17.65 -2.33 23.53
CA GLU A 84 -18.24 -1.95 22.25
C GLU A 84 -17.64 -2.78 21.11
N ASN A 85 -18.47 -3.06 20.10
CA ASN A 85 -18.05 -3.79 18.91
C ASN A 85 -17.27 -2.88 17.97
N ILE A 86 -15.99 -3.19 17.77
CA ILE A 86 -15.12 -2.50 16.82
C ILE A 86 -15.09 -3.30 15.53
N LEU A 87 -15.37 -2.66 14.39
CA LEU A 87 -15.18 -3.28 13.07
C LEU A 87 -14.05 -2.57 12.31
N ILE A 88 -13.01 -3.33 11.97
CA ILE A 88 -11.92 -2.84 11.15
C ILE A 88 -12.33 -2.93 9.68
N VAL A 89 -12.24 -1.82 8.94
CA VAL A 89 -12.36 -1.79 7.48
C VAL A 89 -10.96 -1.63 6.88
N ALA A 90 -10.45 -2.70 6.28
CA ALA A 90 -9.08 -2.77 5.76
C ALA A 90 -9.01 -2.40 4.27
N ASP A 91 -7.83 -1.97 3.78
CA ASP A 91 -7.55 -1.97 2.36
C ASP A 91 -7.29 -3.40 1.85
N TYR A 92 -7.38 -3.59 0.54
CA TYR A 92 -7.30 -4.89 -0.16
C TYR A 92 -5.91 -5.19 -0.74
N ASP A 93 -4.85 -4.65 -0.14
CA ASP A 93 -3.47 -4.97 -0.49
C ASP A 93 -2.68 -5.54 0.70
N ALA A 94 -1.37 -5.74 0.54
CA ALA A 94 -0.55 -6.37 1.58
C ALA A 94 -0.36 -5.44 2.79
N ASP A 95 -0.34 -4.10 2.62
CA ASP A 95 -0.27 -3.18 3.76
C ASP A 95 -1.60 -3.19 4.51
N GLY A 96 -2.73 -3.04 3.82
CA GLY A 96 -4.06 -3.14 4.42
C GLY A 96 -4.29 -4.48 5.14
N ALA A 97 -3.88 -5.60 4.53
CA ALA A 97 -4.01 -6.92 5.15
C ALA A 97 -3.14 -7.08 6.41
N THR A 98 -1.90 -6.59 6.39
CA THR A 98 -1.02 -6.61 7.57
C THR A 98 -1.47 -5.63 8.63
N ALA A 99 -1.99 -4.45 8.25
CA ALA A 99 -2.58 -3.47 9.14
C ALA A 99 -3.81 -4.04 9.84
N CYS A 100 -4.68 -4.74 9.11
CA CYS A 100 -5.82 -5.45 9.68
C CYS A 100 -5.37 -6.51 10.69
N ALA A 101 -4.40 -7.35 10.32
CA ALA A 101 -3.90 -8.39 11.22
C ALA A 101 -3.24 -7.81 12.49
N VAL A 102 -2.51 -6.70 12.38
CA VAL A 102 -1.93 -5.96 13.51
C VAL A 102 -3.04 -5.37 14.39
N GLY A 103 -4.04 -4.72 13.78
CA GLY A 103 -5.19 -4.16 14.48
C GLY A 103 -5.98 -5.23 15.24
N MET A 104 -6.35 -6.32 14.56
CA MET A 104 -7.07 -7.45 15.14
C MET A 104 -6.33 -8.03 16.37
N LYS A 105 -5.08 -8.45 16.16
CA LYS A 105 -4.28 -9.09 17.22
C LYS A 105 -3.98 -8.13 18.38
N GLY A 106 -3.67 -6.87 18.05
CA GLY A 106 -3.40 -5.85 19.06
C GLY A 106 -4.62 -5.54 19.93
N LEU A 107 -5.76 -5.26 19.31
CA LEU A 107 -7.01 -4.96 20.00
C LEU A 107 -7.52 -6.17 20.81
N GLN A 108 -7.52 -7.36 20.22
CA GLN A 108 -7.90 -8.61 20.93
C GLN A 108 -7.03 -8.84 22.16
N SER A 109 -5.70 -8.62 22.04
CA SER A 109 -4.78 -8.79 23.18
C SER A 109 -5.01 -7.78 24.31
N MET A 110 -5.70 -6.69 24.04
CA MET A 110 -6.12 -5.67 24.99
C MET A 110 -7.58 -5.79 25.42
N GLY A 111 -8.26 -6.89 25.05
CA GLY A 111 -9.61 -7.22 25.50
C GLY A 111 -10.75 -6.61 24.68
N ALA A 112 -10.46 -6.04 23.51
CA ALA A 112 -11.49 -5.51 22.63
C ALA A 112 -12.35 -6.60 21.97
N ALA A 113 -13.63 -6.32 21.77
CA ALA A 113 -14.50 -7.05 20.85
C ALA A 113 -14.27 -6.47 19.45
N VAL A 114 -13.56 -7.19 18.59
CA VAL A 114 -13.14 -6.69 17.28
C VAL A 114 -13.30 -7.75 16.21
N ASP A 115 -13.83 -7.33 15.06
CA ASP A 115 -13.93 -8.09 13.82
C ASP A 115 -13.46 -7.24 12.65
N PHE A 116 -13.39 -7.78 11.44
CA PHE A 116 -12.95 -7.05 10.27
C PHE A 116 -13.86 -7.24 9.06
N LEU A 117 -13.77 -6.27 8.15
CA LEU A 117 -14.38 -6.27 6.83
C LEU A 117 -13.33 -5.78 5.83
N VAL A 118 -13.21 -6.45 4.71
CA VAL A 118 -12.37 -6.01 3.61
C VAL A 118 -13.23 -5.82 2.36
N PRO A 119 -13.12 -4.69 1.65
CA PRO A 119 -13.89 -4.46 0.44
C PRO A 119 -13.43 -5.36 -0.71
N ASN A 120 -14.38 -5.86 -1.49
CA ASN A 120 -14.06 -6.39 -2.81
C ASN A 120 -13.82 -5.21 -3.76
N ARG A 121 -12.60 -5.12 -4.34
CA ARG A 121 -12.22 -4.01 -5.21
C ARG A 121 -13.08 -3.86 -6.45
N PHE A 122 -13.69 -4.95 -6.92
CA PHE A 122 -14.51 -4.95 -8.12
C PHE A 122 -15.92 -4.43 -7.86
N GLU A 123 -16.46 -4.69 -6.67
CA GLU A 123 -17.83 -4.36 -6.25
C GLU A 123 -17.89 -3.03 -5.52
N HIS A 124 -17.02 -2.82 -4.52
CA HIS A 124 -17.11 -1.70 -3.58
C HIS A 124 -16.16 -0.53 -3.91
N GLY A 125 -15.17 -0.74 -4.79
CA GLY A 125 -14.15 0.27 -5.10
C GLY A 125 -13.10 0.40 -4.00
N TYR A 126 -12.59 1.62 -3.77
CA TYR A 126 -11.50 1.91 -2.84
C TYR A 126 -11.99 2.65 -1.60
N GLY A 127 -11.45 2.26 -0.45
CA GLY A 127 -11.66 2.92 0.83
C GLY A 127 -13.04 2.66 1.43
N LEU A 128 -13.39 3.42 2.46
CA LEU A 128 -14.70 3.34 3.11
C LEU A 128 -15.78 3.98 2.22
N THR A 129 -16.68 3.16 1.67
CA THR A 129 -17.83 3.60 0.89
C THR A 129 -19.12 3.58 1.71
N PRO A 130 -20.21 4.24 1.26
CA PRO A 130 -21.51 4.17 1.93
C PRO A 130 -22.02 2.73 2.10
N GLU A 131 -21.81 1.87 1.10
CA GLU A 131 -22.22 0.45 1.13
C GLU A 131 -21.47 -0.32 2.23
N LEU A 132 -20.18 -0.05 2.39
CA LEU A 132 -19.39 -0.66 3.47
C LEU A 132 -19.82 -0.16 4.85
N ALA A 133 -20.25 1.10 4.98
CA ALA A 133 -20.82 1.63 6.20
C ALA A 133 -22.16 0.93 6.55
N ASP A 134 -23.01 0.68 5.54
CA ASP A 134 -24.26 -0.10 5.72
C ASP A 134 -23.94 -1.53 6.17
N MET A 135 -22.97 -2.18 5.56
CA MET A 135 -22.54 -3.54 5.96
C MET A 135 -21.98 -3.57 7.39
N ALA A 136 -21.23 -2.54 7.79
CA ALA A 136 -20.69 -2.41 9.15
C ALA A 136 -21.81 -2.25 10.18
N ALA A 137 -22.79 -1.41 9.90
CA ALA A 137 -23.97 -1.24 10.76
C ALA A 137 -24.78 -2.53 10.88
N ALA A 138 -24.99 -3.25 9.78
CA ALA A 138 -25.70 -4.53 9.76
C ALA A 138 -24.99 -5.62 10.59
N ARG A 139 -23.64 -5.53 10.77
CA ARG A 139 -22.86 -6.42 11.66
C ARG A 139 -22.87 -5.97 13.13
N GLY A 140 -23.58 -4.91 13.47
CA GLY A 140 -23.69 -4.40 14.83
C GLY A 140 -22.43 -3.70 15.33
N ALA A 141 -21.64 -3.13 14.44
CA ALA A 141 -20.50 -2.28 14.80
C ALA A 141 -21.00 -1.04 15.56
N GLN A 142 -20.23 -0.57 16.53
CA GLN A 142 -20.41 0.71 17.20
C GLN A 142 -19.29 1.67 16.82
N ILE A 143 -18.09 1.12 16.62
CA ILE A 143 -16.94 1.84 16.11
C ILE A 143 -16.50 1.21 14.79
N LEU A 144 -16.29 2.05 13.79
CA LEU A 144 -15.69 1.71 12.52
C LEU A 144 -14.27 2.25 12.52
N LEU A 145 -13.29 1.34 12.46
CA LEU A 145 -11.86 1.67 12.43
C LEU A 145 -11.32 1.34 11.04
N THR A 146 -10.95 2.36 10.26
CA THR A 146 -10.26 2.08 8.99
C THR A 146 -8.78 1.83 9.22
N VAL A 147 -8.19 0.95 8.43
CA VAL A 147 -6.73 0.74 8.40
C VAL A 147 -6.24 0.80 6.96
N ASP A 148 -5.24 1.66 6.74
CA ASP A 148 -4.62 1.89 5.44
C ASP A 148 -5.57 2.50 4.39
N ASN A 149 -6.64 3.13 4.82
CA ASN A 149 -7.59 3.84 3.97
C ASN A 149 -8.41 4.84 4.80
N GLY A 150 -9.19 5.66 4.11
CA GLY A 150 -10.26 6.45 4.74
C GLY A 150 -10.05 7.96 4.68
N ILE A 151 -8.83 8.48 4.51
CA ILE A 151 -8.56 9.95 4.53
C ILE A 151 -9.35 10.72 3.48
N ALA A 152 -9.76 10.08 2.39
CA ALA A 152 -10.57 10.67 1.32
C ALA A 152 -12.02 10.18 1.30
N SER A 153 -12.46 9.40 2.30
CA SER A 153 -13.77 8.71 2.32
C SER A 153 -14.90 9.57 2.90
N LEU A 154 -15.08 10.79 2.39
CA LEU A 154 -16.10 11.73 2.89
C LEU A 154 -17.52 11.14 2.93
N ALA A 155 -17.96 10.53 1.82
CA ALA A 155 -19.31 9.97 1.70
C ALA A 155 -19.51 8.75 2.62
N GLY A 156 -18.52 7.87 2.71
CA GLY A 156 -18.58 6.69 3.58
C GLY A 156 -18.62 7.06 5.07
N VAL A 157 -17.81 8.05 5.50
CA VAL A 157 -17.83 8.55 6.87
C VAL A 157 -19.16 9.21 7.18
N ALA A 158 -19.67 10.08 6.31
CA ALA A 158 -20.98 10.71 6.51
C ALA A 158 -22.11 9.68 6.62
N ARG A 159 -22.05 8.60 5.81
CA ARG A 159 -23.01 7.49 5.87
C ARG A 159 -22.90 6.72 7.19
N ALA A 160 -21.69 6.39 7.63
CA ALA A 160 -21.45 5.70 8.89
C ALA A 160 -22.00 6.51 10.08
N GLN A 161 -21.73 7.82 10.12
CA GLN A 161 -22.24 8.73 11.14
C GLN A 161 -23.78 8.83 11.12
N ALA A 162 -24.39 8.87 9.94
CA ALA A 162 -25.85 8.86 9.79
C ALA A 162 -26.50 7.56 10.30
N LEU A 163 -25.73 6.47 10.33
CA LEU A 163 -26.14 5.18 10.90
C LEU A 163 -25.84 5.06 12.41
N GLY A 164 -25.25 6.11 13.02
CA GLY A 164 -24.89 6.13 14.43
C GLY A 164 -23.56 5.44 14.76
N LEU A 165 -22.74 5.14 13.77
CA LEU A 165 -21.39 4.60 13.96
C LEU A 165 -20.40 5.73 14.25
N GLU A 166 -19.51 5.54 15.21
CA GLU A 166 -18.33 6.39 15.33
C GLU A 166 -17.22 5.90 14.41
N VAL A 167 -16.50 6.84 13.78
CA VAL A 167 -15.45 6.52 12.82
C VAL A 167 -14.09 6.99 13.33
N ILE A 168 -13.12 6.09 13.29
CA ILE A 168 -11.70 6.38 13.53
C ILE A 168 -10.95 5.98 12.24
N ILE A 169 -10.24 6.92 11.65
CA ILE A 169 -9.41 6.67 10.46
C ILE A 169 -7.96 6.49 10.88
N THR A 170 -7.34 5.37 10.47
CA THR A 170 -5.90 5.20 10.47
C THR A 170 -5.42 5.00 9.04
N ASP A 171 -4.66 5.96 8.54
CA ASP A 171 -4.27 6.03 7.13
C ASP A 171 -2.92 6.73 6.97
N HIS A 172 -2.27 6.57 5.84
CA HIS A 172 -1.02 7.25 5.51
C HIS A 172 -1.05 7.95 4.14
N HIS A 173 -2.10 7.76 3.38
CA HIS A 173 -2.29 8.39 2.08
C HIS A 173 -2.35 9.91 2.20
N LEU A 174 -2.04 10.61 1.11
CA LEU A 174 -2.09 12.07 1.07
C LEU A 174 -3.55 12.54 1.17
N PRO A 175 -3.85 13.49 2.07
CA PRO A 175 -5.19 14.05 2.19
C PRO A 175 -5.52 14.93 0.97
N ALA A 176 -6.81 15.02 0.64
CA ALA A 176 -7.35 16.05 -0.24
C ALA A 176 -7.52 17.39 0.51
N ASP A 177 -8.01 18.42 -0.18
CA ASP A 177 -8.28 19.74 0.41
C ASP A 177 -9.30 19.66 1.57
N THR A 178 -10.22 18.70 1.50
CA THR A 178 -11.19 18.41 2.56
C THR A 178 -11.00 16.96 3.02
N VAL A 179 -11.06 16.76 4.34
CA VAL A 179 -10.99 15.44 4.98
C VAL A 179 -12.29 15.19 5.76
N PRO A 180 -12.62 13.91 6.06
CA PRO A 180 -13.78 13.56 6.86
C PRO A 180 -13.74 14.21 8.26
N ASP A 181 -14.91 14.56 8.79
CA ASP A 181 -15.06 15.08 10.16
C ASP A 181 -15.19 13.93 11.17
N CYS A 182 -14.04 13.38 11.55
CA CYS A 182 -13.93 12.31 12.54
C CYS A 182 -12.50 12.27 13.13
N ILE A 183 -12.23 11.33 14.03
CA ILE A 183 -10.86 11.12 14.53
C ILE A 183 -9.99 10.57 13.39
N ILE A 184 -8.93 11.28 13.04
CA ILE A 184 -7.99 10.89 11.98
C ILE A 184 -6.59 10.77 12.54
N VAL A 185 -5.97 9.61 12.32
CA VAL A 185 -4.56 9.34 12.59
C VAL A 185 -3.84 9.12 11.26
N ASN A 186 -3.14 10.16 10.80
CA ASN A 186 -2.42 10.12 9.53
C ASN A 186 -1.19 11.05 9.63
N PRO A 187 0.04 10.57 9.36
CA PRO A 187 1.24 11.39 9.45
C PRO A 187 1.24 12.55 8.43
N ASN A 188 0.48 12.41 7.34
CA ASN A 188 0.41 13.38 6.23
C ASN A 188 -0.72 14.41 6.38
N GLN A 189 -1.58 14.29 7.40
CA GLN A 189 -2.65 15.28 7.63
C GLN A 189 -2.07 16.65 8.05
N ALA A 190 -2.80 17.72 7.72
CA ALA A 190 -2.41 19.07 8.07
C ALA A 190 -2.19 19.26 9.58
N GLY A 191 -1.08 19.90 9.95
CA GLY A 191 -0.71 20.16 11.34
C GLY A 191 -0.19 18.94 12.12
N CYS A 192 0.11 17.81 11.47
CA CYS A 192 0.74 16.67 12.12
C CYS A 192 2.25 16.92 12.32
N GLY A 193 2.72 16.85 13.58
CA GLY A 193 4.12 17.02 13.95
C GLY A 193 4.98 15.75 13.88
N PHE A 194 4.42 14.62 13.46
CA PHE A 194 5.16 13.36 13.34
C PHE A 194 6.18 13.44 12.20
N GLU A 195 7.44 13.22 12.50
CA GLU A 195 8.55 13.44 11.55
C GLU A 195 8.57 12.43 10.40
N SER A 196 8.23 11.16 10.66
CA SER A 196 8.19 10.11 9.64
C SER A 196 6.91 10.23 8.81
N LYS A 197 6.99 10.96 7.70
CA LYS A 197 5.88 11.11 6.73
C LYS A 197 5.71 9.89 5.83
N ASN A 198 6.64 8.94 5.91
CA ASN A 198 6.66 7.72 5.11
C ASN A 198 6.15 6.49 5.89
N LEU A 199 5.48 6.70 7.02
CA LEU A 199 4.93 5.58 7.80
C LEU A 199 3.85 4.87 6.95
N ALA A 200 3.92 3.55 6.79
CA ALA A 200 2.91 2.75 6.09
C ALA A 200 1.65 2.59 6.95
N GLY A 201 0.53 2.20 6.36
CA GLY A 201 -0.76 2.00 7.06
C GLY A 201 -0.63 1.05 8.25
N VAL A 202 0.09 -0.05 8.10
CA VAL A 202 0.40 -0.98 9.20
C VAL A 202 1.19 -0.32 10.32
N GLY A 203 2.07 0.62 9.99
CA GLY A 203 2.81 1.41 10.96
C GLY A 203 1.91 2.36 11.74
N VAL A 204 0.93 2.98 11.08
CA VAL A 204 -0.02 3.90 11.72
C VAL A 204 -0.84 3.17 12.78
N ILE A 205 -1.48 2.06 12.44
CA ILE A 205 -2.25 1.27 13.42
C ILE A 205 -1.35 0.73 14.55
N PHE A 206 -0.10 0.36 14.26
CA PHE A 206 0.84 -0.06 15.30
C PHE A 206 1.13 1.07 16.31
N TYR A 207 1.26 2.32 15.86
CA TYR A 207 1.41 3.49 16.72
C TYR A 207 0.16 3.76 17.56
N VAL A 208 -1.03 3.61 16.98
CA VAL A 208 -2.31 3.70 17.73
C VAL A 208 -2.37 2.64 18.83
N LEU A 209 -1.97 1.40 18.55
CA LEU A 209 -1.92 0.33 19.55
C LEU A 209 -0.90 0.61 20.66
N MET A 210 0.25 1.23 20.35
CA MET A 210 1.21 1.67 21.40
C MET A 210 0.59 2.73 22.30
N ALA A 211 -0.13 3.69 21.74
CA ALA A 211 -0.83 4.73 22.48
C ALA A 211 -1.98 4.14 23.32
N LEU A 212 -2.79 3.25 22.76
CA LEU A 212 -3.87 2.54 23.45
C LEU A 212 -3.33 1.73 24.64
N ARG A 213 -2.25 0.98 24.46
CA ARG A 213 -1.62 0.25 25.56
C ARG A 213 -1.17 1.20 26.67
N ALA A 214 -0.59 2.36 26.31
CA ALA A 214 -0.15 3.36 27.29
C ALA A 214 -1.36 3.95 28.06
N ASP A 215 -2.47 4.24 27.37
CA ASP A 215 -3.70 4.75 27.99
C ASP A 215 -4.33 3.71 28.94
N LEU A 216 -4.51 2.47 28.49
CA LEU A 216 -5.04 1.38 29.34
C LEU A 216 -4.16 1.11 30.55
N ARG A 217 -2.83 1.25 30.43
CA ARG A 217 -1.89 1.17 31.56
C ARG A 217 -2.12 2.32 32.54
N ALA A 218 -2.27 3.54 32.07
CA ALA A 218 -2.55 4.70 32.90
C ALA A 218 -3.88 4.58 33.66
N ARG A 219 -4.90 3.95 33.03
CA ARG A 219 -6.20 3.62 33.67
C ARG A 219 -6.12 2.41 34.62
N GLY A 220 -4.99 1.75 34.75
CA GLY A 220 -4.79 0.61 35.66
C GLY A 220 -5.45 -0.68 35.17
N CYS A 221 -5.78 -0.82 33.87
CA CYS A 221 -6.48 -1.99 33.35
C CYS A 221 -5.64 -3.27 33.45
N PHE A 222 -4.34 -3.19 33.27
CA PHE A 222 -3.44 -4.35 33.35
C PHE A 222 -3.15 -4.84 34.77
N THR A 223 -3.49 -4.06 35.79
CA THR A 223 -3.41 -4.49 37.20
C THR A 223 -4.65 -5.20 37.69
N ARG A 224 -5.73 -5.24 36.87
CA ARG A 224 -7.05 -5.76 37.21
C ARG A 224 -7.41 -7.07 36.50
N GLY A 225 -6.41 -7.83 36.06
CA GLY A 225 -6.62 -9.17 35.48
C GLY A 225 -6.42 -9.27 33.96
N LEU A 226 -6.25 -8.14 33.24
CA LEU A 226 -5.84 -8.15 31.85
C LEU A 226 -4.31 -8.15 31.75
N ALA A 227 -3.73 -9.11 31.05
CA ALA A 227 -2.27 -9.13 30.85
C ALA A 227 -1.83 -8.02 29.89
N GLU A 228 -0.79 -7.28 30.25
CA GLU A 228 -0.25 -6.27 29.35
C GLU A 228 0.43 -6.90 28.13
N PRO A 229 -0.02 -6.59 26.89
CA PRO A 229 0.49 -7.26 25.71
C PRO A 229 1.89 -6.76 25.32
N ASN A 230 2.72 -7.68 24.83
CA ASN A 230 3.98 -7.33 24.18
C ASN A 230 3.73 -7.02 22.69
N LEU A 231 3.49 -5.76 22.35
CA LEU A 231 3.26 -5.32 20.96
C LEU A 231 4.47 -5.57 20.05
N GLY A 232 5.67 -5.74 20.59
CA GLY A 232 6.84 -6.16 19.83
C GLY A 232 6.64 -7.50 19.11
N SER A 233 5.69 -8.33 19.56
CA SER A 233 5.32 -9.58 18.88
C SER A 233 4.65 -9.37 17.52
N LEU A 234 4.20 -8.16 17.19
CA LEU A 234 3.54 -7.82 15.94
C LEU A 234 4.50 -7.24 14.88
N LEU A 235 5.77 -7.03 15.23
CA LEU A 235 6.74 -6.35 14.35
C LEU A 235 7.09 -7.13 13.09
N ASP A 236 6.87 -8.43 13.05
CA ASP A 236 6.98 -9.24 11.84
C ASP A 236 5.92 -8.83 10.79
N LEU A 237 4.67 -8.61 11.21
CA LEU A 237 3.61 -8.09 10.36
C LEU A 237 3.88 -6.64 9.94
N VAL A 238 4.28 -5.79 10.91
CA VAL A 238 4.61 -4.37 10.64
C VAL A 238 5.72 -4.25 9.60
N ALA A 239 6.78 -5.08 9.72
CA ALA A 239 7.86 -5.08 8.74
C ALA A 239 7.39 -5.53 7.36
N LEU A 240 6.52 -6.55 7.30
CA LEU A 240 6.01 -7.08 6.03
C LEU A 240 5.18 -6.01 5.30
N GLY A 241 4.20 -5.37 5.95
CA GLY A 241 3.38 -4.32 5.33
C GLY A 241 4.23 -3.12 4.92
N THR A 242 5.07 -2.59 5.81
CA THR A 242 5.95 -1.45 5.51
C THR A 242 6.81 -1.67 4.26
N VAL A 243 7.34 -2.89 4.07
CA VAL A 243 8.15 -3.20 2.88
C VAL A 243 7.29 -3.47 1.65
N ALA A 244 6.13 -4.09 1.82
CA ALA A 244 5.23 -4.43 0.72
C ALA A 244 4.59 -3.19 0.09
N ASP A 245 4.32 -2.15 0.89
CA ASP A 245 3.80 -0.85 0.43
C ASP A 245 4.84 0.01 -0.30
N VAL A 246 6.12 -0.35 -0.20
CA VAL A 246 7.23 0.35 -0.90
C VAL A 246 7.45 1.79 -0.40
N VAL A 247 7.00 2.13 0.80
CA VAL A 247 7.29 3.43 1.43
C VAL A 247 8.80 3.64 1.61
N ALA A 248 9.22 4.89 1.63
CA ALA A 248 10.60 5.22 1.90
C ALA A 248 11.02 4.74 3.32
N LEU A 249 12.15 4.03 3.40
CA LEU A 249 12.69 3.54 4.65
C LEU A 249 13.51 4.64 5.35
N ASP A 250 12.81 5.64 5.90
CA ASP A 250 13.41 6.62 6.81
C ASP A 250 13.86 5.96 8.11
N HIS A 251 14.42 6.72 9.03
CA HIS A 251 14.97 6.14 10.27
C HIS A 251 13.91 5.34 11.05
N ASN A 252 12.70 5.88 11.19
CA ASN A 252 11.62 5.22 11.93
C ASN A 252 11.22 3.89 11.29
N ASN A 253 11.00 3.89 9.97
CA ASN A 253 10.65 2.69 9.21
C ASN A 253 11.80 1.66 9.21
N ARG A 254 13.08 2.12 9.17
CA ARG A 254 14.23 1.21 9.29
C ARG A 254 14.24 0.46 10.62
N ILE A 255 13.90 1.13 11.74
CA ILE A 255 13.78 0.48 13.04
C ILE A 255 12.69 -0.59 13.01
N LEU A 256 11.47 -0.25 12.55
CA LEU A 256 10.34 -1.19 12.46
C LEU A 256 10.70 -2.42 11.62
N VAL A 257 11.23 -2.20 10.42
CA VAL A 257 11.61 -3.27 9.48
C VAL A 257 12.76 -4.13 10.04
N SER A 258 13.79 -3.51 10.62
CA SER A 258 14.92 -4.24 11.18
C SER A 258 14.50 -5.12 12.36
N GLN A 259 13.66 -4.62 13.26
CA GLN A 259 13.16 -5.40 14.38
C GLN A 259 12.24 -6.55 13.94
N GLY A 260 11.39 -6.35 12.93
CA GLY A 260 10.60 -7.43 12.35
C GLY A 260 11.48 -8.50 11.70
N LEU A 261 12.50 -8.11 10.92
CA LEU A 261 13.45 -9.05 10.32
C LEU A 261 14.23 -9.85 11.37
N LYS A 262 14.66 -9.22 12.47
CA LYS A 262 15.31 -9.92 13.58
C LYS A 262 14.42 -11.01 14.18
N ARG A 263 13.13 -10.70 14.34
CA ARG A 263 12.15 -11.68 14.82
C ARG A 263 11.95 -12.82 13.83
N MET A 264 11.78 -12.53 12.53
CA MET A 264 11.65 -13.55 11.49
C MET A 264 12.86 -14.47 11.48
N ARG A 265 14.09 -13.92 11.50
CA ARG A 265 15.35 -14.69 11.50
C ARG A 265 15.55 -15.52 12.77
N ALA A 266 14.98 -15.11 13.88
CA ALA A 266 14.98 -15.86 15.14
C ALA A 266 13.89 -16.94 15.21
N GLY A 267 13.01 -17.03 14.20
CA GLY A 267 11.87 -17.95 14.20
C GLY A 267 10.69 -17.49 15.05
N ASN A 268 10.74 -16.30 15.61
CA ASN A 268 9.70 -15.70 16.46
C ASN A 268 8.69 -14.92 15.60
N MET A 269 8.15 -15.52 14.57
CA MET A 269 7.18 -14.94 13.63
C MET A 269 5.86 -15.69 13.67
N ARG A 270 4.83 -15.08 13.10
CA ARG A 270 3.50 -15.67 12.94
C ARG A 270 3.55 -16.91 12.03
N PRO A 271 2.67 -17.92 12.31
CA PRO A 271 2.57 -19.10 11.43
C PRO A 271 2.34 -18.74 9.96
N GLY A 272 1.46 -17.76 9.67
CA GLY A 272 1.19 -17.30 8.31
C GLY A 272 2.41 -16.75 7.59
N ILE A 273 3.24 -15.94 8.25
CA ILE A 273 4.51 -15.45 7.66
C ILE A 273 5.46 -16.60 7.39
N ARG A 274 5.58 -17.55 8.33
CA ARG A 274 6.40 -18.76 8.15
C ARG A 274 5.93 -19.58 6.95
N ALA A 275 4.63 -19.80 6.84
CA ALA A 275 4.02 -20.53 5.72
C ALA A 275 4.26 -19.83 4.38
N LEU A 276 4.14 -18.48 4.33
CA LEU A 276 4.47 -17.70 3.13
C LEU A 276 5.94 -17.85 2.70
N PHE A 277 6.90 -17.87 3.64
CA PHE A 277 8.30 -18.19 3.33
C PHE A 277 8.44 -19.59 2.75
N GLN A 278 7.75 -20.59 3.32
CA GLN A 278 7.79 -21.97 2.87
C GLN A 278 7.28 -22.12 1.44
N VAL A 279 6.09 -21.63 1.12
CA VAL A 279 5.52 -21.71 -0.25
C VAL A 279 6.31 -20.87 -1.25
N ALA A 280 6.95 -19.79 -0.80
CA ALA A 280 7.87 -19.00 -1.62
C ALA A 280 9.24 -19.67 -1.82
N LYS A 281 9.52 -20.80 -1.17
CA LYS A 281 10.83 -21.47 -1.17
C LYS A 281 11.97 -20.55 -0.75
N ARG A 282 11.73 -19.76 0.30
CA ARG A 282 12.71 -18.83 0.90
C ARG A 282 13.09 -19.27 2.31
N ASP A 283 14.37 -19.14 2.65
CA ASP A 283 14.87 -19.43 4.00
C ASP A 283 14.66 -18.22 4.91
N TRP A 284 13.68 -18.30 5.79
CA TRP A 284 13.36 -17.23 6.75
C TRP A 284 14.53 -16.88 7.69
N ARG A 285 15.48 -17.82 7.93
CA ARG A 285 16.69 -17.54 8.75
C ARG A 285 17.59 -16.50 8.11
N LYS A 286 17.45 -16.32 6.79
CA LYS A 286 18.17 -15.34 5.96
C LYS A 286 17.24 -14.26 5.41
N ALA A 287 16.06 -14.07 6.01
CA ALA A 287 15.06 -13.13 5.56
C ALA A 287 15.64 -11.72 5.31
N GLN A 288 15.26 -11.13 4.20
CA GLN A 288 15.67 -9.79 3.79
C GLN A 288 14.44 -8.96 3.38
N PRO A 289 14.52 -7.62 3.32
CA PRO A 289 13.43 -6.79 2.79
C PRO A 289 13.00 -7.24 1.40
N PHE A 290 13.93 -7.70 0.57
CA PHE A 290 13.63 -8.24 -0.76
C PHE A 290 12.64 -9.42 -0.72
N ASP A 291 12.76 -10.32 0.25
CA ASP A 291 11.83 -11.45 0.37
C ASP A 291 10.41 -10.95 0.70
N MET A 292 10.28 -9.96 1.58
CA MET A 292 8.99 -9.37 1.93
C MET A 292 8.34 -8.66 0.73
N GLY A 293 9.08 -7.80 0.03
CA GLY A 293 8.55 -7.01 -1.08
C GLY A 293 8.34 -7.81 -2.38
N PHE A 294 9.16 -8.84 -2.67
CA PHE A 294 9.14 -9.53 -3.96
C PHE A 294 8.76 -11.01 -3.87
N ALA A 295 8.63 -11.58 -2.67
CA ALA A 295 8.17 -12.95 -2.51
C ALA A 295 6.87 -13.05 -1.68
N LEU A 296 6.81 -12.48 -0.47
CA LEU A 296 5.65 -12.59 0.40
C LEU A 296 4.53 -11.63 -0.02
N GLY A 297 4.81 -10.33 -0.12
CA GLY A 297 3.84 -9.30 -0.48
C GLY A 297 3.07 -9.58 -1.77
N PRO A 298 3.72 -10.00 -2.89
CA PRO A 298 3.01 -10.32 -4.13
C PRO A 298 2.01 -11.48 -4.01
N ARG A 299 2.22 -12.44 -3.08
CA ARG A 299 1.27 -13.53 -2.81
C ARG A 299 0.02 -13.03 -2.10
N ILE A 300 0.19 -12.15 -1.10
CA ILE A 300 -0.92 -11.50 -0.41
C ILE A 300 -1.68 -10.61 -1.40
N ASN A 301 -0.98 -9.77 -2.14
CA ASN A 301 -1.57 -8.86 -3.13
C ASN A 301 -2.34 -9.58 -4.25
N ALA A 302 -2.01 -10.85 -4.54
CA ALA A 302 -2.73 -11.63 -5.56
C ALA A 302 -4.18 -11.91 -5.16
N ALA A 303 -4.47 -12.11 -3.87
CA ALA A 303 -5.83 -12.27 -3.37
C ALA A 303 -6.70 -11.05 -3.71
N GLY A 304 -6.29 -9.84 -3.34
CA GLY A 304 -7.05 -8.62 -3.65
C GLY A 304 -7.09 -8.23 -5.15
N ARG A 305 -6.45 -9.00 -6.03
CA ARG A 305 -6.49 -8.80 -7.49
C ARG A 305 -7.34 -9.82 -8.23
N LEU A 306 -7.45 -11.04 -7.73
CA LEU A 306 -8.12 -12.15 -8.41
C LEU A 306 -9.27 -12.74 -7.59
N ASP A 307 -9.27 -12.52 -6.28
CA ASP A 307 -10.18 -13.14 -5.32
C ASP A 307 -10.48 -12.15 -4.17
N ASP A 308 -10.77 -12.65 -2.99
CA ASP A 308 -11.06 -11.92 -1.77
C ASP A 308 -9.79 -11.81 -0.89
N MET A 309 -9.44 -10.59 -0.49
CA MET A 309 -8.32 -10.32 0.41
C MET A 309 -8.49 -10.95 1.80
N SER A 310 -9.70 -11.34 2.18
CA SER A 310 -9.95 -12.05 3.46
C SER A 310 -9.07 -13.30 3.62
N VAL A 311 -8.73 -13.99 2.51
CA VAL A 311 -7.81 -15.13 2.50
C VAL A 311 -6.40 -14.70 2.96
N GLY A 312 -5.93 -13.54 2.48
CA GLY A 312 -4.65 -12.96 2.89
C GLY A 312 -4.63 -12.61 4.38
N ILE A 313 -5.68 -11.94 4.85
CA ILE A 313 -5.85 -11.59 6.27
C ILE A 313 -5.95 -12.85 7.14
N ALA A 314 -6.75 -13.85 6.73
CA ALA A 314 -6.88 -15.11 7.44
C ALA A 314 -5.54 -15.85 7.56
N CYS A 315 -4.73 -15.88 6.52
CA CYS A 315 -3.38 -16.45 6.55
C CYS A 315 -2.50 -15.75 7.61
N LEU A 316 -2.53 -14.41 7.67
CA LEU A 316 -1.75 -13.64 8.65
C LEU A 316 -2.27 -13.77 10.09
N LEU A 317 -3.56 -14.04 10.26
CA LEU A 317 -4.21 -14.25 11.55
C LEU A 317 -4.11 -15.69 12.07
N ALA A 318 -3.82 -16.66 11.20
CA ALA A 318 -3.78 -18.09 11.54
C ALA A 318 -2.88 -18.37 12.76
N GLU A 319 -3.37 -19.19 13.67
CA GLU A 319 -2.67 -19.56 14.91
C GLU A 319 -1.99 -20.92 14.78
N HIS A 320 -2.52 -21.81 13.93
CA HIS A 320 -1.98 -23.14 13.69
C HIS A 320 -1.21 -23.21 12.39
N GLU A 321 -0.08 -23.92 12.39
CA GLU A 321 0.80 -24.03 11.22
C GLU A 321 0.11 -24.72 10.02
N ALA A 322 -0.78 -25.69 10.27
CA ALA A 322 -1.50 -26.40 9.22
C ALA A 322 -2.46 -25.47 8.46
N ASP A 323 -3.26 -24.67 9.20
CA ASP A 323 -4.21 -23.72 8.62
C ASP A 323 -3.47 -22.62 7.86
N ALA A 324 -2.39 -22.11 8.45
CA ALA A 324 -1.52 -21.11 7.84
C ALA A 324 -0.92 -21.61 6.52
N LEU A 325 -0.48 -22.88 6.49
CA LEU A 325 0.10 -23.48 5.28
C LEU A 325 -0.94 -23.63 4.17
N ALA A 326 -2.13 -24.12 4.48
CA ALA A 326 -3.21 -24.27 3.50
C ALA A 326 -3.59 -22.92 2.86
N LEU A 327 -3.72 -21.87 3.69
CA LEU A 327 -4.01 -20.51 3.20
C LEU A 327 -2.85 -19.93 2.39
N ALA A 328 -1.59 -20.15 2.81
CA ALA A 328 -0.42 -19.72 2.06
C ALA A 328 -0.28 -20.44 0.70
N GLU A 329 -0.67 -21.72 0.61
CA GLU A 329 -0.73 -22.45 -0.65
C GLU A 329 -1.78 -21.87 -1.60
N GLN A 330 -2.97 -21.50 -1.09
CA GLN A 330 -3.99 -20.80 -1.86
C GLN A 330 -3.47 -19.45 -2.40
N LEU A 331 -2.85 -18.64 -1.54
CA LEU A 331 -2.23 -17.36 -1.95
C LEU A 331 -1.12 -17.57 -3.00
N ASN A 332 -0.33 -18.64 -2.87
CA ASN A 332 0.70 -18.97 -3.86
C ASN A 332 0.09 -19.36 -5.21
N HIS A 333 -1.03 -20.08 -5.21
CA HIS A 333 -1.76 -20.44 -6.43
C HIS A 333 -2.29 -19.18 -7.13
N LEU A 334 -2.99 -18.32 -6.40
CA LEU A 334 -3.47 -17.03 -6.92
C LEU A 334 -2.32 -16.17 -7.49
N ASN A 335 -1.15 -16.18 -6.85
CA ASN A 335 -0.01 -15.42 -7.37
C ASN A 335 0.60 -16.04 -8.64
N ILE A 336 0.55 -17.35 -8.81
CA ILE A 336 0.95 -18.02 -10.06
C ILE A 336 -0.03 -17.64 -11.16
N GLU A 337 -1.32 -17.81 -10.94
CA GLU A 337 -2.39 -17.45 -11.87
C GLU A 337 -2.32 -15.96 -12.29
N ARG A 338 -2.16 -15.06 -11.32
CA ARG A 338 -1.97 -13.63 -11.61
C ARG A 338 -0.77 -13.37 -12.54
N ARG A 339 0.34 -14.13 -12.38
CA ARG A 339 1.52 -14.00 -13.26
C ARG A 339 1.25 -14.50 -14.65
N GLU A 340 0.51 -15.59 -14.80
CA GLU A 340 0.13 -16.15 -16.09
C GLU A 340 -0.78 -15.18 -16.85
N ILE A 341 -1.78 -14.60 -16.16
CA ILE A 341 -2.63 -13.55 -16.71
C ILE A 341 -1.79 -12.32 -17.11
N GLU A 342 -0.86 -11.86 -16.24
CA GLU A 342 0.03 -10.73 -16.53
C GLU A 342 0.86 -10.99 -17.79
N GLN A 343 1.44 -12.19 -17.94
CA GLN A 343 2.27 -12.54 -19.08
C GLN A 343 1.46 -12.60 -20.38
N SER A 344 0.28 -13.20 -20.35
CA SER A 344 -0.62 -13.25 -21.51
C SER A 344 -1.04 -11.85 -21.92
N MET A 345 -1.58 -11.05 -21.00
CA MET A 345 -2.01 -9.68 -21.27
C MET A 345 -0.88 -8.80 -21.78
N LEU A 346 0.33 -8.95 -21.22
CA LEU A 346 1.50 -8.17 -21.68
C LEU A 346 1.91 -8.58 -23.08
N HIS A 347 1.92 -9.87 -23.40
CA HIS A 347 2.21 -10.37 -24.75
C HIS A 347 1.24 -9.78 -25.77
N ASP A 348 -0.05 -9.84 -25.48
CA ASP A 348 -1.10 -9.35 -26.36
C ASP A 348 -1.08 -7.83 -26.52
N ALA A 349 -0.84 -7.11 -25.41
CA ALA A 349 -0.68 -5.66 -25.45
C ALA A 349 0.54 -5.24 -26.29
N LEU A 350 1.65 -5.95 -26.16
CA LEU A 350 2.87 -5.67 -26.94
C LEU A 350 2.68 -5.93 -28.43
N ALA A 351 1.86 -6.94 -28.81
CA ALA A 351 1.55 -7.22 -30.22
C ALA A 351 0.77 -6.08 -30.91
N ALA A 352 0.08 -5.23 -30.12
CA ALA A 352 -0.64 -4.07 -30.64
C ALA A 352 0.25 -2.85 -30.94
N PHE A 353 1.52 -2.85 -30.48
CA PHE A 353 2.44 -1.75 -30.66
C PHE A 353 3.66 -2.17 -31.48
N PRO A 354 4.24 -1.25 -32.29
CA PRO A 354 5.50 -1.51 -32.99
C PRO A 354 6.64 -1.69 -31.99
N GLU A 355 7.69 -2.41 -32.39
CA GLU A 355 8.89 -2.61 -31.53
C GLU A 355 9.52 -1.29 -31.07
N GLN A 356 9.46 -0.27 -31.92
CA GLN A 356 9.91 1.09 -31.64
C GLN A 356 8.77 2.06 -31.94
N LEU A 357 8.41 2.87 -30.94
CA LEU A 357 7.41 3.92 -31.11
C LEU A 357 7.99 5.06 -31.95
N GLY A 358 7.20 5.57 -32.87
CA GLY A 358 7.56 6.81 -33.58
C GLY A 358 7.61 8.01 -32.60
N ALA A 359 8.45 9.00 -32.93
CA ALA A 359 8.55 10.22 -32.11
C ALA A 359 7.22 11.00 -31.97
N ALA A 360 6.27 10.74 -32.85
CA ALA A 360 4.95 11.36 -32.83
C ALA A 360 3.99 10.76 -31.81
N GLN A 361 4.27 9.55 -31.27
CA GLN A 361 3.40 8.87 -30.30
C GLN A 361 3.89 9.13 -28.87
N THR A 362 3.13 9.92 -28.12
CA THR A 362 3.51 10.35 -26.76
C THR A 362 2.84 9.53 -25.69
N THR A 363 1.78 8.77 -26.00
CA THR A 363 1.04 7.94 -25.04
C THR A 363 0.81 6.52 -25.56
N LEU A 364 0.48 5.62 -24.64
CA LEU A 364 0.02 4.27 -24.96
C LEU A 364 -1.35 4.03 -24.34
N VAL A 365 -2.28 3.56 -25.15
CA VAL A 365 -3.59 3.08 -24.68
C VAL A 365 -3.79 1.66 -25.23
N ALA A 366 -4.07 0.72 -24.35
CA ALA A 366 -4.32 -0.68 -24.70
C ALA A 366 -5.65 -1.16 -24.12
N PHE A 367 -6.39 -1.93 -24.89
CA PHE A 367 -7.63 -2.58 -24.50
C PHE A 367 -7.80 -3.89 -25.22
N ARG A 368 -8.33 -4.89 -24.55
CA ARG A 368 -8.90 -6.09 -25.14
C ARG A 368 -10.05 -6.59 -24.28
N GLU A 369 -10.97 -7.30 -24.88
CA GLU A 369 -12.15 -7.86 -24.20
C GLU A 369 -11.80 -8.95 -23.18
N ASP A 370 -10.65 -9.61 -23.34
CA ASP A 370 -10.15 -10.66 -22.46
C ASP A 370 -9.19 -10.15 -21.37
N PHE A 371 -8.95 -8.83 -21.27
CA PHE A 371 -8.09 -8.27 -20.24
C PHE A 371 -8.76 -8.27 -18.86
N HIS A 372 -7.97 -8.61 -17.84
CA HIS A 372 -8.44 -8.72 -16.46
C HIS A 372 -8.25 -7.43 -15.68
N GLN A 373 -9.32 -6.90 -15.06
CA GLN A 373 -9.31 -5.62 -14.32
C GLN A 373 -8.27 -5.56 -13.19
N GLY A 374 -8.04 -6.66 -12.47
CA GLY A 374 -7.07 -6.74 -11.37
C GLY A 374 -5.60 -6.65 -11.82
N VAL A 375 -5.33 -6.83 -13.14
CA VAL A 375 -3.96 -6.93 -13.68
C VAL A 375 -3.60 -5.76 -14.59
N VAL A 376 -4.57 -5.00 -15.12
CA VAL A 376 -4.32 -3.86 -16.03
C VAL A 376 -3.27 -2.87 -15.51
N GLY A 377 -3.25 -2.58 -14.19
CA GLY A 377 -2.29 -1.66 -13.60
C GLY A 377 -0.85 -2.18 -13.61
N ILE A 378 -0.66 -3.49 -13.57
CA ILE A 378 0.66 -4.13 -13.67
C ILE A 378 1.12 -4.07 -15.13
N VAL A 379 0.26 -4.42 -16.07
CA VAL A 379 0.55 -4.35 -17.51
C VAL A 379 0.87 -2.91 -17.94
N ALA A 380 0.11 -1.92 -17.45
CA ALA A 380 0.40 -0.51 -17.70
C ALA A 380 1.81 -0.12 -17.22
N SER A 381 2.24 -0.61 -16.04
CA SER A 381 3.60 -0.38 -15.54
C SER A 381 4.65 -1.00 -16.46
N ARG A 382 4.45 -2.24 -16.94
CA ARG A 382 5.39 -2.91 -17.85
C ARG A 382 5.51 -2.22 -19.20
N LEU A 383 4.41 -1.80 -19.77
CA LEU A 383 4.42 -1.04 -21.04
C LEU A 383 5.11 0.31 -20.84
N LYS A 384 4.80 1.04 -19.76
CA LYS A 384 5.46 2.30 -19.42
C LYS A 384 6.98 2.11 -19.25
N GLU A 385 7.42 1.06 -18.56
CA GLU A 385 8.85 0.76 -18.38
C GLU A 385 9.55 0.44 -19.70
N ARG A 386 8.89 -0.30 -20.60
CA ARG A 386 9.46 -0.68 -21.91
C ARG A 386 9.59 0.48 -22.88
N PHE A 387 8.53 1.30 -22.97
CA PHE A 387 8.44 2.34 -24.00
C PHE A 387 8.73 3.75 -23.47
N TYR A 388 8.81 3.91 -22.15
CA TYR A 388 8.97 5.19 -21.46
C TYR A 388 7.92 6.23 -21.92
N ARG A 389 6.64 5.82 -21.90
CA ARG A 389 5.49 6.65 -22.27
C ARG A 389 4.39 6.54 -21.21
N PRO A 390 3.65 7.62 -20.94
CA PRO A 390 2.41 7.53 -20.16
C PRO A 390 1.50 6.48 -20.77
N THR A 391 1.05 5.54 -19.97
CA THR A 391 0.34 4.34 -20.46
C THR A 391 -0.95 4.12 -19.68
N ILE A 392 -2.04 3.86 -20.39
CA ILE A 392 -3.32 3.44 -19.79
C ILE A 392 -3.70 2.09 -20.40
N VAL A 393 -4.03 1.12 -19.56
CA VAL A 393 -4.55 -0.19 -19.98
C VAL A 393 -5.94 -0.35 -19.42
N PHE A 394 -6.89 -0.68 -20.31
CA PHE A 394 -8.30 -0.90 -20.00
C PHE A 394 -8.66 -2.38 -20.02
N ALA A 395 -9.62 -2.75 -19.20
CA ALA A 395 -10.32 -4.04 -19.22
C ALA A 395 -11.85 -3.81 -19.23
N PRO A 396 -12.64 -4.79 -19.71
CA PRO A 396 -14.09 -4.72 -19.65
C PRO A 396 -14.60 -4.55 -18.22
N ALA A 397 -15.70 -3.83 -18.08
CA ALA A 397 -16.47 -3.70 -16.86
C ALA A 397 -17.97 -3.89 -17.17
N ASP A 398 -18.81 -3.80 -16.13
CA ASP A 398 -20.25 -3.95 -16.30
C ASP A 398 -20.85 -2.79 -17.12
N ASN A 399 -22.06 -3.00 -17.63
CA ASN A 399 -22.87 -1.98 -18.31
C ASN A 399 -22.23 -1.32 -19.55
N GLY A 400 -21.31 -2.01 -20.23
CA GLY A 400 -20.62 -1.48 -21.40
C GLY A 400 -19.53 -0.46 -21.09
N GLU A 401 -19.13 -0.37 -19.83
CA GLU A 401 -17.98 0.41 -19.38
C GLU A 401 -16.67 -0.36 -19.57
N VAL A 402 -15.57 0.39 -19.61
CA VAL A 402 -14.22 -0.15 -19.47
C VAL A 402 -13.50 0.60 -18.33
N ARG A 403 -12.81 -0.16 -17.48
CA ARG A 403 -12.00 0.40 -16.40
C ARG A 403 -10.53 0.41 -16.78
N GLY A 404 -9.91 1.58 -16.72
CA GLY A 404 -8.52 1.81 -17.05
C GLY A 404 -7.64 2.04 -15.83
N SER A 405 -6.41 1.56 -15.91
CA SER A 405 -5.35 1.90 -14.96
C SER A 405 -4.19 2.53 -15.70
N GLY A 406 -3.85 3.75 -15.32
CA GLY A 406 -2.77 4.54 -15.93
C GLY A 406 -1.50 4.55 -15.08
N ARG A 407 -0.37 4.64 -15.77
CA ARG A 407 0.96 4.85 -15.21
C ARG A 407 1.69 5.96 -15.97
N SER A 408 2.31 6.87 -15.22
CA SER A 408 2.99 8.03 -15.79
C SER A 408 4.50 7.88 -15.77
N ILE A 409 5.14 8.81 -16.47
CA ILE A 409 6.58 9.05 -16.45
C ILE A 409 6.88 10.31 -15.63
N PRO A 410 8.13 10.53 -15.13
CA PRO A 410 8.53 11.81 -14.57
C PRO A 410 8.24 12.96 -15.56
N GLY A 411 7.81 14.10 -15.05
CA GLY A 411 7.43 15.25 -15.88
C GLY A 411 5.94 15.37 -16.20
N LEU A 412 5.15 14.28 -16.10
CA LEU A 412 3.69 14.33 -16.32
C LEU A 412 2.90 13.95 -15.07
N HIS A 413 2.03 14.86 -14.61
CA HIS A 413 1.06 14.57 -13.56
C HIS A 413 -0.20 13.93 -14.18
N LEU A 414 -0.34 12.59 -14.07
CA LEU A 414 -1.37 11.84 -14.79
C LEU A 414 -2.80 12.25 -14.41
N ARG A 415 -3.08 12.46 -13.12
CA ARG A 415 -4.42 12.89 -12.67
C ARG A 415 -4.81 14.22 -13.30
N ASP A 416 -3.87 15.18 -13.36
CA ASP A 416 -4.14 16.51 -13.93
C ASP A 416 -4.34 16.44 -15.45
N ALA A 417 -3.60 15.55 -16.12
CA ALA A 417 -3.82 15.27 -17.54
C ALA A 417 -5.23 14.71 -17.78
N LEU A 418 -5.69 13.77 -16.95
CA LEU A 418 -7.06 13.23 -17.03
C LEU A 418 -8.12 14.28 -16.70
N ASP A 419 -7.88 15.16 -15.72
CA ASP A 419 -8.76 16.27 -15.39
C ASP A 419 -8.91 17.25 -16.58
N LEU A 420 -7.79 17.53 -17.26
CA LEU A 420 -7.81 18.37 -18.45
C LEU A 420 -8.56 17.72 -19.61
N VAL A 421 -8.39 16.40 -19.82
CA VAL A 421 -9.19 15.65 -20.80
C VAL A 421 -10.68 15.72 -20.46
N ALA A 422 -11.06 15.49 -19.20
CA ALA A 422 -12.46 15.54 -18.77
C ALA A 422 -13.07 16.94 -18.94
N LYS A 423 -12.32 18.00 -18.68
CA LYS A 423 -12.78 19.39 -18.89
C LYS A 423 -12.93 19.77 -20.36
N ARG A 424 -12.02 19.28 -21.22
CA ARG A 424 -12.06 19.57 -22.67
C ARG A 424 -13.11 18.74 -23.41
N HIS A 425 -13.41 17.54 -22.89
CA HIS A 425 -14.34 16.58 -23.48
C HIS A 425 -15.36 16.11 -22.43
N PRO A 426 -16.35 16.96 -22.08
CA PRO A 426 -17.37 16.61 -21.09
C PRO A 426 -18.09 15.31 -21.42
N GLY A 427 -18.20 14.41 -20.46
CA GLY A 427 -18.86 13.10 -20.61
C GLY A 427 -17.98 12.00 -21.23
N LEU A 428 -16.75 12.29 -21.65
CA LEU A 428 -15.80 11.29 -22.16
C LEU A 428 -15.26 10.38 -21.06
N ILE A 429 -14.97 10.94 -19.88
CA ILE A 429 -14.56 10.21 -18.69
C ILE A 429 -15.72 10.20 -17.70
N LEU A 430 -16.19 9.03 -17.30
CA LEU A 430 -17.29 8.87 -16.33
C LEU A 430 -16.80 9.14 -14.91
N LYS A 431 -15.64 8.58 -14.56
CA LYS A 431 -15.01 8.71 -13.25
C LYS A 431 -13.50 8.57 -13.41
N PHE A 432 -12.75 9.35 -12.66
CA PHE A 432 -11.30 9.18 -12.54
C PHE A 432 -10.80 9.60 -11.16
N GLY A 433 -9.64 9.10 -10.79
CA GLY A 433 -8.96 9.45 -9.56
C GLY A 433 -7.53 8.92 -9.54
N GLY A 434 -6.72 9.41 -8.63
CA GLY A 434 -5.32 8.99 -8.50
C GLY A 434 -4.37 10.14 -8.18
N HIS A 435 -3.11 9.93 -8.51
CA HIS A 435 -2.00 10.83 -8.21
C HIS A 435 -1.13 11.09 -9.44
N ALA A 436 0.00 11.74 -9.26
CA ALA A 436 0.91 12.10 -10.34
C ALA A 436 1.35 10.90 -11.19
N MET A 437 1.73 9.79 -10.58
CA MET A 437 2.36 8.64 -11.26
C MET A 437 1.39 7.50 -11.58
N ALA A 438 0.20 7.48 -10.99
CA ALA A 438 -0.79 6.43 -11.19
C ALA A 438 -2.21 6.97 -11.02
N ALA A 439 -3.11 6.58 -11.92
CA ALA A 439 -4.51 6.95 -11.87
C ALA A 439 -5.40 5.82 -12.39
N GLY A 440 -6.64 5.79 -11.88
CA GLY A 440 -7.72 4.94 -12.40
C GLY A 440 -8.79 5.77 -13.08
N LEU A 441 -9.48 5.21 -14.06
CA LEU A 441 -10.60 5.87 -14.73
C LEU A 441 -11.60 4.85 -15.28
N SER A 442 -12.83 5.32 -15.54
CA SER A 442 -13.87 4.57 -16.28
C SER A 442 -14.38 5.41 -17.43
N ILE A 443 -14.59 4.76 -18.56
CA ILE A 443 -15.20 5.34 -19.77
C ILE A 443 -16.18 4.33 -20.38
N MET A 444 -17.06 4.77 -21.27
CA MET A 444 -17.84 3.85 -22.08
C MET A 444 -16.95 3.19 -23.15
N ALA A 445 -17.10 1.88 -23.38
CA ALA A 445 -16.28 1.13 -24.33
C ALA A 445 -16.29 1.75 -25.74
N GLN A 446 -17.43 2.23 -26.19
CA GLN A 446 -17.60 2.91 -27.48
C GLN A 446 -16.85 4.25 -27.61
N GLN A 447 -16.34 4.80 -26.51
CA GLN A 447 -15.61 6.06 -26.49
C GLN A 447 -14.09 5.86 -26.44
N LEU A 448 -13.60 4.64 -26.55
CA LEU A 448 -12.18 4.31 -26.38
C LEU A 448 -11.30 5.07 -27.39
N ASP A 449 -11.66 5.09 -28.67
CA ASP A 449 -10.89 5.80 -29.71
C ASP A 449 -10.88 7.31 -29.50
N ALA A 450 -12.03 7.87 -29.09
CA ALA A 450 -12.14 9.30 -28.75
C ALA A 450 -11.27 9.65 -27.54
N PHE A 451 -11.26 8.79 -26.52
CA PHE A 451 -10.41 8.95 -25.35
C PHE A 451 -8.92 8.86 -25.72
N GLN A 452 -8.52 7.89 -26.52
CA GLN A 452 -7.13 7.74 -26.95
C GLN A 452 -6.64 8.99 -27.68
N THR A 453 -7.46 9.54 -28.59
CA THR A 453 -7.15 10.76 -29.33
C THR A 453 -7.02 11.98 -28.39
N ALA A 454 -7.98 12.14 -27.49
CA ALA A 454 -8.00 13.27 -26.55
C ALA A 454 -6.83 13.20 -25.56
N PHE A 455 -6.51 12.00 -25.05
CA PHE A 455 -5.41 11.77 -24.12
C PHE A 455 -4.05 12.03 -24.80
N GLU A 456 -3.85 11.50 -26.00
CA GLU A 456 -2.64 11.74 -26.81
C GLU A 456 -2.42 13.24 -27.07
N HIS A 457 -3.49 13.96 -27.48
CA HIS A 457 -3.40 15.40 -27.74
C HIS A 457 -3.05 16.17 -26.46
N THR A 458 -3.71 15.86 -25.36
CA THR A 458 -3.50 16.53 -24.06
C THR A 458 -2.09 16.29 -23.53
N VAL A 459 -1.60 15.05 -23.59
CA VAL A 459 -0.25 14.71 -23.09
C VAL A 459 0.82 15.36 -23.96
N ARG A 460 0.64 15.40 -25.28
CA ARG A 460 1.59 16.04 -26.19
C ARG A 460 1.79 17.54 -25.90
N GLU A 461 0.78 18.23 -25.38
CA GLU A 461 0.88 19.62 -24.95
C GLU A 461 1.62 19.79 -23.61
N LEU A 462 1.54 18.77 -22.74
CA LEU A 462 2.06 18.83 -21.36
C LEU A 462 3.49 18.32 -21.23
N VAL A 463 3.97 17.49 -22.17
CA VAL A 463 5.26 16.81 -22.09
C VAL A 463 6.21 17.39 -23.15
N CYS A 464 7.43 17.74 -22.74
CA CYS A 464 8.47 18.17 -23.66
C CYS A 464 9.12 16.96 -24.34
N ALA A 465 9.71 17.17 -25.53
CA ALA A 465 10.41 16.11 -26.26
C ALA A 465 11.59 15.51 -25.45
N ASP A 466 12.18 16.28 -24.55
CA ASP A 466 13.27 15.85 -23.66
C ASP A 466 12.80 14.95 -22.49
N ASP A 467 11.48 14.88 -22.23
CA ASP A 467 10.86 14.05 -21.18
C ASP A 467 10.51 12.64 -21.70
N LEU A 468 10.54 12.44 -23.01
CA LEU A 468 10.20 11.21 -23.72
C LEU A 468 11.44 10.52 -24.29
#